data_f26b7f444d72e203b7c437dcdb55b947
#
_entry.id   f26b7f444d72e203b7c437dcdb55b947
#
_cell.length_a   1.000
_cell.length_b   1.000
_cell.length_c   1.000
_cell.angle_alpha   90.00
_cell.angle_beta   90.00
_cell.angle_gamma   90.00
#
_symmetry.space_group_name_H-M   'P 1'
#
loop_
_entity.id
_entity.type
_entity.pdbx_description
1 polymer ?
#
loop_
_entity_poly.entity_id
_entity_poly.type
_entity_poly.pdbx_seq_one_letter_code
_entity_poly.pdbx_strand_id
1 'polypeptide(L)'
;MKKDTFEAQKPFAGEKKPSMNRRCVGHDYQERQMYMITMVTEGRQKYFGEVVGRCDATVGKEEAPHIELSPLGRAVKDCWFSIPHHYPAVKLIALQMMPDHLHGILYVSKHMDCTLGDVLHGFKTGCNKCFRQLMPIEYIAAMRQQTERNTKASGQRDREHGLLFAPNYNDKLLLREGQLNNWLHYLDDNPRRLAIKRLHPDYFTTMHYRDIAEWHCQLVGNSFLLDIPDMVAVIVHSAYTDEEYAEYKRQWLACGERGGILVSAAISTREKEVMREAMNRGYRIILVRENGFSPLYKPAGESFDACSDGRLLQVSPWEYHMQRRTISREQCLMLNRLVETITQLHKTI
;
A
#
# COMPACT_ATOMS: atom_id res chain seq x y z
N MET A 1 -3.89 25.11 -6.91
CA MET A 1 -2.64 24.39 -7.21
C MET A 1 -2.68 23.95 -8.64
N LYS A 2 -1.69 24.28 -9.44
CA LYS A 2 -1.73 24.15 -10.90
C LYS A 2 -1.63 22.67 -11.32
N LYS A 3 -2.38 22.31 -12.36
CA LYS A 3 -2.39 20.99 -13.04
C LYS A 3 -0.96 20.51 -13.38
N ASP A 4 -0.06 21.46 -13.64
CA ASP A 4 1.34 21.23 -13.96
C ASP A 4 2.17 20.60 -12.82
N THR A 5 1.87 20.92 -11.56
CA THR A 5 2.57 20.32 -10.39
C THR A 5 2.18 18.86 -10.22
N PHE A 6 0.96 18.50 -10.55
CA PHE A 6 0.49 17.11 -10.50
C PHE A 6 1.10 16.26 -11.62
N GLU A 7 1.24 16.81 -12.82
CA GLU A 7 1.90 16.13 -13.95
C GLU A 7 3.41 15.93 -13.67
N ALA A 8 4.07 16.92 -13.07
CA ALA A 8 5.47 16.82 -12.66
C ALA A 8 5.74 15.77 -11.58
N GLN A 9 4.70 15.31 -10.87
CA GLN A 9 4.80 14.23 -9.88
C GLN A 9 4.61 12.83 -10.45
N LYS A 10 4.27 12.71 -11.73
CA LYS A 10 4.23 11.42 -12.38
C LYS A 10 5.64 10.82 -12.35
N PRO A 11 5.76 9.51 -12.02
CA PRO A 11 7.07 8.85 -11.90
C PRO A 11 7.91 8.85 -13.19
N PHE A 12 7.44 9.52 -14.24
CA PHE A 12 8.01 9.60 -15.60
C PHE A 12 8.35 11.00 -16.07
N ALA A 13 8.32 11.99 -15.21
CA ALA A 13 8.80 13.32 -15.56
C ALA A 13 10.35 13.30 -15.59
N GLY A 14 10.91 12.87 -16.72
CA GLY A 14 12.34 12.95 -17.04
C GLY A 14 13.27 12.01 -16.26
N GLU A 15 14.54 11.98 -16.65
CA GLU A 15 15.59 11.25 -15.94
C GLU A 15 15.79 11.81 -14.53
N LYS A 16 15.50 10.99 -13.53
CA LYS A 16 15.73 11.33 -12.12
C LYS A 16 17.11 10.85 -11.71
N LYS A 17 17.89 11.74 -11.11
CA LYS A 17 19.10 11.30 -10.41
C LYS A 17 18.71 10.25 -9.35
N PRO A 18 19.48 9.18 -9.15
CA PRO A 18 19.16 8.13 -8.17
C PRO A 18 18.85 8.67 -6.76
N SER A 19 19.53 9.74 -6.34
CA SER A 19 19.30 10.43 -5.06
C SER A 19 17.98 11.21 -4.99
N MET A 20 17.33 11.50 -6.12
CA MET A 20 16.11 12.29 -6.23
C MET A 20 14.88 11.47 -6.64
N ASN A 21 15.02 10.15 -6.81
CA ASN A 21 13.96 9.27 -7.28
C ASN A 21 12.67 9.30 -6.45
N ARG A 22 12.70 9.93 -5.28
CA ARG A 22 11.57 10.00 -4.33
C ARG A 22 11.11 11.43 -4.05
N ARG A 23 11.65 12.42 -4.76
CA ARG A 23 11.31 13.84 -4.61
C ARG A 23 10.45 14.32 -5.76
N CYS A 24 9.53 15.24 -5.47
CA CYS A 24 8.77 15.92 -6.51
C CYS A 24 9.68 16.86 -7.28
N VAL A 25 9.76 16.65 -8.59
CA VAL A 25 10.56 17.51 -9.49
C VAL A 25 9.84 18.85 -9.65
N GLY A 26 10.58 19.95 -9.50
CA GLY A 26 10.05 21.31 -9.66
C GLY A 26 9.20 21.80 -8.48
N HIS A 27 9.17 21.08 -7.35
CA HIS A 27 8.54 21.53 -6.12
C HIS A 27 9.56 22.23 -5.21
N ASP A 28 9.19 23.39 -4.70
CA ASP A 28 9.99 24.10 -3.70
C ASP A 28 9.65 23.58 -2.30
N TYR A 29 10.63 22.92 -1.68
CA TYR A 29 10.51 22.34 -0.33
C TYR A 29 10.67 23.35 0.81
N GLN A 30 10.77 24.63 0.53
CA GLN A 30 10.73 25.73 1.50
C GLN A 30 9.31 26.31 1.63
N GLU A 31 8.48 26.11 0.60
CA GLU A 31 7.15 26.70 0.51
C GLU A 31 6.10 26.01 1.37
N ARG A 32 5.03 26.77 1.62
CA ARG A 32 3.85 26.29 2.34
C ARG A 32 3.27 25.06 1.69
N GLN A 33 3.33 23.91 2.37
CA GLN A 33 2.79 22.65 1.85
C GLN A 33 2.62 21.62 2.97
N MET A 34 1.72 20.67 2.76
CA MET A 34 1.52 19.50 3.63
C MET A 34 2.14 18.24 3.01
N TYR A 35 2.86 17.50 3.85
CA TYR A 35 3.61 16.32 3.42
C TYR A 35 3.27 15.12 4.30
N MET A 36 3.15 13.94 3.67
CA MET A 36 3.24 12.66 4.37
C MET A 36 4.65 12.10 4.17
N ILE A 37 5.37 11.95 5.26
CA ILE A 37 6.76 11.46 5.31
C ILE A 37 6.75 10.00 5.72
N THR A 38 7.57 9.19 5.03
CA THR A 38 7.86 7.82 5.45
C THR A 38 9.36 7.66 5.63
N MET A 39 9.79 7.23 6.79
CA MET A 39 11.18 6.90 7.11
C MET A 39 11.29 5.48 7.63
N VAL A 40 12.25 4.74 7.09
CA VAL A 40 12.47 3.33 7.39
C VAL A 40 13.75 3.18 8.17
N THR A 41 13.78 2.27 9.14
CA THR A 41 15.01 1.92 9.87
C THR A 41 16.02 1.27 8.92
N GLU A 42 17.30 1.39 9.23
CA GLU A 42 18.35 0.71 8.49
C GLU A 42 18.13 -0.81 8.52
N GLY A 43 18.18 -1.44 7.35
CA GLY A 43 17.92 -2.88 7.20
C GLY A 43 16.53 -3.33 7.65
N ARG A 44 15.55 -2.42 7.77
CA ARG A 44 14.20 -2.70 8.27
C ARG A 44 14.16 -3.38 9.64
N GLN A 45 15.11 -3.05 10.50
CA GLN A 45 15.15 -3.56 11.87
C GLN A 45 13.98 -3.03 12.70
N LYS A 46 13.36 -3.90 13.50
CA LYS A 46 12.18 -3.57 14.31
C LYS A 46 12.56 -2.86 15.61
N TYR A 47 13.11 -1.67 15.53
CA TYR A 47 13.61 -0.93 16.67
C TYR A 47 12.54 -0.20 17.48
N PHE A 48 11.40 0.14 16.88
CA PHE A 48 10.45 1.07 17.49
C PHE A 48 9.39 0.38 18.35
N GLY A 49 9.31 -0.92 18.32
CA GLY A 49 8.34 -1.69 19.12
C GLY A 49 7.71 -2.84 18.35
N GLU A 50 6.58 -3.31 18.87
CA GLU A 50 5.86 -4.44 18.31
C GLU A 50 4.38 -4.13 18.13
N VAL A 51 3.73 -4.80 17.18
CA VAL A 51 2.28 -4.77 17.04
C VAL A 51 1.68 -5.73 18.05
N VAL A 52 0.76 -5.21 18.85
CA VAL A 52 -0.01 -5.97 19.85
C VAL A 52 -1.49 -5.71 19.64
N GLY A 53 -2.34 -6.45 20.34
CA GLY A 53 -3.79 -6.35 20.23
C GLY A 53 -4.42 -7.43 19.35
N ARG A 54 -5.75 -7.46 19.33
CA ARG A 54 -6.56 -8.49 18.66
C ARG A 54 -7.15 -7.95 17.37
N CYS A 55 -6.99 -8.67 16.26
CA CYS A 55 -7.48 -8.27 14.94
C CYS A 55 -9.02 -8.20 14.84
N ASP A 56 -9.72 -8.95 15.69
CA ASP A 56 -11.19 -8.98 15.77
C ASP A 56 -11.76 -7.90 16.71
N ALA A 57 -10.92 -7.16 17.42
CA ALA A 57 -11.36 -6.06 18.26
C ALA A 57 -11.78 -4.85 17.44
N THR A 58 -12.81 -4.15 17.91
CA THR A 58 -13.31 -2.94 17.26
C THR A 58 -12.25 -1.85 17.24
N VAL A 59 -12.03 -1.23 16.11
CA VAL A 59 -11.10 -0.11 15.94
C VAL A 59 -11.39 0.99 16.97
N GLY A 60 -10.34 1.51 17.61
CA GLY A 60 -10.43 2.52 18.67
C GLY A 60 -10.65 1.98 20.08
N LYS A 61 -10.76 0.66 20.27
CA LYS A 61 -10.70 0.02 21.60
C LYS A 61 -9.27 -0.27 21.98
N GLU A 62 -8.99 -0.36 23.29
CA GLU A 62 -7.66 -0.63 23.84
C GLU A 62 -7.09 -1.97 23.33
N GLU A 63 -7.98 -2.96 23.13
CA GLU A 63 -7.60 -4.29 22.63
C GLU A 63 -7.36 -4.30 21.11
N ALA A 64 -7.70 -3.23 20.38
CA ALA A 64 -7.47 -3.15 18.93
C ALA A 64 -5.97 -3.14 18.59
N PRO A 65 -5.57 -3.61 17.41
CA PRO A 65 -4.15 -3.64 17.04
C PRO A 65 -3.51 -2.26 17.11
N HIS A 66 -2.44 -2.16 17.90
CA HIS A 66 -1.64 -0.95 18.08
C HIS A 66 -0.15 -1.29 18.22
N ILE A 67 0.69 -0.27 18.24
CA ILE A 67 2.14 -0.47 18.42
C ILE A 67 2.50 -0.16 19.86
N GLU A 68 2.95 -1.19 20.58
CA GLU A 68 3.61 -1.03 21.87
C GLU A 68 5.06 -0.57 21.63
N LEU A 69 5.33 0.68 21.99
CA LEU A 69 6.61 1.32 21.68
C LEU A 69 7.73 0.82 22.60
N SER A 70 8.86 0.47 22.02
CA SER A 70 10.13 0.25 22.73
C SER A 70 10.62 1.56 23.38
N PRO A 71 11.62 1.51 24.29
CA PRO A 71 12.27 2.73 24.77
C PRO A 71 12.80 3.62 23.65
N LEU A 72 13.39 3.04 22.60
CA LEU A 72 13.86 3.79 21.45
C LEU A 72 12.70 4.34 20.61
N GLY A 73 11.62 3.58 20.44
CA GLY A 73 10.42 4.07 19.75
C GLY A 73 9.82 5.29 20.44
N ARG A 74 9.77 5.30 21.77
CA ARG A 74 9.33 6.48 22.56
C ARG A 74 10.26 7.67 22.35
N ALA A 75 11.57 7.48 22.46
CA ALA A 75 12.55 8.55 22.24
C ALA A 75 12.47 9.15 20.82
N VAL A 76 12.27 8.33 19.80
CA VAL A 76 12.05 8.80 18.42
C VAL A 76 10.74 9.57 18.28
N LYS A 77 9.67 9.12 18.94
CA LYS A 77 8.39 9.84 19.00
C LYS A 77 8.58 11.22 19.63
N ASP A 78 9.33 11.31 20.73
CA ASP A 78 9.63 12.59 21.40
C ASP A 78 10.46 13.53 20.49
N CYS A 79 11.45 12.98 19.78
CA CYS A 79 12.19 13.73 18.76
C CYS A 79 11.27 14.28 17.65
N TRP A 80 10.26 13.54 17.22
CA TRP A 80 9.29 14.02 16.24
C TRP A 80 8.49 15.20 16.79
N PHE A 81 7.98 15.09 18.02
CA PHE A 81 7.22 16.15 18.64
C PHE A 81 8.06 17.40 19.00
N SER A 82 9.38 17.27 19.05
CA SER A 82 10.29 18.43 19.24
C SER A 82 10.55 19.25 17.97
N ILE A 83 10.18 18.75 16.78
CA ILE A 83 10.42 19.47 15.50
C ILE A 83 9.93 20.92 15.52
N PRO A 84 8.70 21.25 16.00
CA PRO A 84 8.23 22.63 15.99
C PRO A 84 9.03 23.58 16.91
N HIS A 85 9.73 23.07 17.92
CA HIS A 85 10.62 23.89 18.76
C HIS A 85 11.84 24.40 17.99
N HIS A 86 12.34 23.61 17.04
CA HIS A 86 13.48 23.97 16.20
C HIS A 86 13.04 24.66 14.91
N TYR A 87 11.86 24.32 14.42
CA TYR A 87 11.30 24.81 13.16
C TYR A 87 9.85 25.29 13.36
N PRO A 88 9.64 26.51 13.87
CA PRO A 88 8.30 27.00 14.24
C PRO A 88 7.30 27.12 13.07
N ALA A 89 7.79 27.12 11.82
CA ALA A 89 6.94 27.08 10.63
C ALA A 89 6.33 25.68 10.38
N VAL A 90 6.84 24.64 11.04
CA VAL A 90 6.38 23.26 10.85
C VAL A 90 5.36 22.89 11.92
N LYS A 91 4.17 22.48 11.50
CA LYS A 91 3.12 21.94 12.37
C LYS A 91 3.01 20.43 12.15
N LEU A 92 2.88 19.70 13.25
CA LEU A 92 2.70 18.24 13.21
C LEU A 92 1.20 17.94 13.18
N ILE A 93 0.78 17.12 12.23
CA ILE A 93 -0.64 16.77 12.04
C ILE A 93 -0.90 15.37 12.57
N ALA A 94 -0.05 14.38 12.21
CA ALA A 94 -0.18 13.00 12.65
C ALA A 94 1.18 12.31 12.67
N LEU A 95 1.28 11.25 13.49
CA LEU A 95 2.43 10.33 13.51
C LEU A 95 1.92 8.92 13.77
N GLN A 96 2.29 7.97 12.92
CA GLN A 96 2.13 6.55 13.15
C GLN A 96 3.50 5.89 13.19
N MET A 97 3.87 5.41 14.37
CA MET A 97 5.05 4.57 14.56
C MET A 97 4.71 3.13 14.19
N MET A 98 5.57 2.49 13.41
CA MET A 98 5.51 1.07 13.07
C MET A 98 6.80 0.41 13.57
N PRO A 99 6.89 -0.91 13.71
CA PRO A 99 8.09 -1.55 14.27
C PRO A 99 9.40 -1.18 13.58
N ASP A 100 9.40 -1.04 12.25
CA ASP A 100 10.58 -0.84 11.41
C ASP A 100 10.54 0.46 10.57
N HIS A 101 9.55 1.31 10.79
CA HIS A 101 9.41 2.58 10.08
C HIS A 101 8.43 3.52 10.80
N LEU A 102 8.37 4.75 10.34
CA LEU A 102 7.34 5.70 10.74
C LEU A 102 6.68 6.36 9.53
N HIS A 103 5.43 6.74 9.72
CA HIS A 103 4.70 7.66 8.85
C HIS A 103 4.33 8.90 9.66
N GLY A 104 4.69 10.06 9.17
CA GLY A 104 4.31 11.33 9.80
C GLY A 104 3.69 12.28 8.80
N ILE A 105 2.65 13.00 9.21
CA ILE A 105 2.08 14.09 8.42
C ILE A 105 2.50 15.39 9.08
N LEU A 106 3.13 16.27 8.31
CA LEU A 106 3.54 17.60 8.75
C LEU A 106 3.08 18.66 7.75
N TYR A 107 2.90 19.87 8.25
CA TYR A 107 2.48 21.02 7.49
C TYR A 107 3.47 22.17 7.67
N VAL A 108 4.14 22.55 6.58
CA VAL A 108 4.88 23.80 6.50
C VAL A 108 3.88 24.92 6.33
N SER A 109 3.70 25.74 7.36
CA SER A 109 2.60 26.73 7.43
C SER A 109 2.93 28.07 6.75
N LYS A 110 4.21 28.35 6.56
CA LYS A 110 4.76 29.53 5.87
C LYS A 110 6.11 29.19 5.26
N HIS A 111 6.59 30.05 4.35
CA HIS A 111 7.94 29.90 3.79
C HIS A 111 8.99 29.77 4.89
N MET A 112 9.95 28.88 4.69
CA MET A 112 11.06 28.61 5.60
C MET A 112 12.39 29.04 4.96
N ASP A 113 13.34 29.47 5.80
CA ASP A 113 14.72 29.77 5.38
C ASP A 113 15.55 28.49 5.09
N CYS A 114 15.00 27.32 5.40
CA CYS A 114 15.60 26.00 5.18
C CYS A 114 14.61 25.08 4.48
N THR A 115 15.10 24.01 3.88
CA THR A 115 14.26 23.04 3.18
C THR A 115 13.63 22.02 4.15
N LEU A 116 12.54 21.37 3.74
CA LEU A 116 12.02 20.19 4.45
C LEU A 116 13.10 19.13 4.67
N GLY A 117 14.07 19.01 3.75
CA GLY A 117 15.22 18.12 3.89
C GLY A 117 16.06 18.42 5.10
N ASP A 118 16.30 19.70 5.40
CA ASP A 118 17.06 20.14 6.56
C ASP A 118 16.32 19.86 7.86
N VAL A 119 14.99 20.08 7.89
CA VAL A 119 14.13 19.73 9.02
C VAL A 119 14.25 18.24 9.37
N LEU A 120 14.12 17.37 8.36
CA LEU A 120 14.19 15.91 8.54
C LEU A 120 15.62 15.43 8.82
N HIS A 121 16.64 16.15 8.35
CA HIS A 121 18.03 15.89 8.74
C HIS A 121 18.25 16.19 10.23
N GLY A 122 17.77 17.32 10.72
CA GLY A 122 17.80 17.66 12.15
C GLY A 122 17.09 16.61 12.99
N PHE A 123 15.89 16.19 12.60
CA PHE A 123 15.15 15.09 13.24
C PHE A 123 15.98 13.80 13.29
N LYS A 124 16.53 13.34 12.17
CA LYS A 124 17.38 12.14 12.10
C LYS A 124 18.60 12.25 13.02
N THR A 125 19.20 13.42 13.11
CA THR A 125 20.36 13.68 13.99
C THR A 125 19.98 13.48 15.44
N GLY A 126 18.86 14.02 15.89
CA GLY A 126 18.30 13.80 17.23
C GLY A 126 18.04 12.32 17.51
N CYS A 127 17.37 11.64 16.59
CA CYS A 127 17.09 10.21 16.72
C CYS A 127 18.36 9.35 16.78
N ASN A 128 19.40 9.66 16.00
CA ASN A 128 20.68 8.97 16.06
C ASN A 128 21.40 9.16 17.41
N LYS A 129 21.23 10.32 18.04
CA LYS A 129 21.74 10.54 19.41
C LYS A 129 21.04 9.62 20.40
N CYS A 130 19.70 9.54 20.36
CA CYS A 130 18.93 8.61 21.19
C CYS A 130 19.31 7.16 20.93
N PHE A 131 19.50 6.78 19.68
CA PHE A 131 19.92 5.43 19.29
C PHE A 131 21.27 5.05 19.93
N ARG A 132 22.28 5.95 19.88
CA ARG A 132 23.59 5.72 20.51
C ARG A 132 23.53 5.63 22.02
N GLN A 133 22.57 6.29 22.64
CA GLN A 133 22.39 6.26 24.10
C GLN A 133 21.69 5.00 24.60
N LEU A 134 20.77 4.46 23.79
CA LEU A 134 19.89 3.35 24.20
C LEU A 134 20.36 1.99 23.71
N MET A 135 21.24 1.94 22.68
CA MET A 135 21.73 0.67 22.11
C MET A 135 23.12 0.31 22.66
N PRO A 136 23.41 -0.99 22.84
CA PRO A 136 24.74 -1.45 23.27
C PRO A 136 25.85 -0.97 22.33
N ILE A 137 26.99 -0.60 22.87
CA ILE A 137 28.11 -0.05 22.11
C ILE A 137 28.63 -1.07 21.09
N GLU A 138 28.67 -2.34 21.45
CA GLU A 138 29.11 -3.46 20.60
C GLU A 138 28.18 -3.62 19.39
N TYR A 139 26.88 -3.44 19.59
CA TYR A 139 25.89 -3.49 18.51
C TYR A 139 26.10 -2.34 17.51
N ILE A 140 26.31 -1.14 18.02
CA ILE A 140 26.59 0.04 17.18
C ILE A 140 27.90 -0.13 16.40
N ALA A 141 28.93 -0.67 17.03
CA ALA A 141 30.21 -0.95 16.39
C ALA A 141 30.09 -1.99 15.27
N ALA A 142 29.35 -3.06 15.50
CA ALA A 142 29.07 -4.10 14.49
C ALA A 142 28.31 -3.53 13.28
N MET A 143 27.28 -2.71 13.51
CA MET A 143 26.52 -2.06 12.44
C MET A 143 27.41 -1.13 11.59
N ARG A 144 28.28 -0.35 12.20
CA ARG A 144 29.22 0.51 11.47
C ARG A 144 30.15 -0.30 10.57
N GLN A 145 30.74 -1.37 11.08
CA GLN A 145 31.59 -2.24 10.29
C GLN A 145 30.87 -2.87 9.09
N GLN A 146 29.61 -3.26 9.27
CA GLN A 146 28.79 -3.80 8.18
C GLN A 146 28.47 -2.76 7.13
N THR A 147 28.14 -1.53 7.55
CA THR A 147 27.89 -0.41 6.65
C THR A 147 29.12 -0.06 5.85
N GLU A 148 30.31 0.02 6.48
CA GLU A 148 31.58 0.26 5.81
C GLU A 148 31.93 -0.82 4.78
N ARG A 149 31.70 -2.10 5.10
CA ARG A 149 31.89 -3.22 4.17
C ARG A 149 30.98 -3.10 2.95
N ASN A 150 29.71 -2.80 3.17
CA ASN A 150 28.72 -2.64 2.10
C ASN A 150 29.04 -1.42 1.21
N THR A 151 29.52 -0.33 1.79
CA THR A 151 29.90 0.89 1.07
C THR A 151 31.12 0.66 0.20
N LYS A 152 32.13 -0.04 0.71
CA LYS A 152 33.33 -0.42 -0.07
C LYS A 152 33.01 -1.36 -1.23
N ALA A 153 32.07 -2.29 -1.03
CA ALA A 153 31.64 -3.23 -2.07
C ALA A 153 30.83 -2.55 -3.20
N SER A 154 30.11 -1.48 -2.90
CA SER A 154 29.26 -0.77 -3.87
C SER A 154 29.94 0.39 -4.61
N GLY A 155 31.18 0.76 -4.24
CA GLY A 155 31.90 1.90 -4.82
C GLY A 155 31.27 3.27 -4.55
N GLN A 156 30.26 3.36 -3.70
CA GLN A 156 29.64 4.62 -3.30
C GLN A 156 30.51 5.31 -2.24
N ARG A 157 30.67 6.63 -2.39
CA ARG A 157 31.41 7.46 -1.42
C ARG A 157 30.81 7.30 -0.01
N ASP A 158 31.70 7.17 0.99
CA ASP A 158 31.37 7.21 2.42
C ASP A 158 30.43 8.40 2.71
N ARG A 159 29.16 8.10 2.85
CA ARG A 159 28.26 8.98 3.58
C ARG A 159 28.11 8.35 4.95
N GLU A 160 28.34 9.12 6.00
CA GLU A 160 27.90 8.74 7.35
C GLU A 160 26.39 8.55 7.31
N HIS A 161 25.94 7.35 7.01
CA HIS A 161 24.53 7.00 7.06
C HIS A 161 24.12 7.01 8.52
N GLY A 162 23.00 7.67 8.81
CA GLY A 162 22.41 7.62 10.14
C GLY A 162 22.22 6.16 10.55
N LEU A 163 22.76 5.80 11.71
CA LEU A 163 22.76 4.42 12.21
C LEU A 163 21.35 3.85 12.38
N LEU A 164 20.37 4.70 12.64
CA LEU A 164 18.99 4.30 12.91
C LEU A 164 18.14 4.19 11.63
N PHE A 165 18.19 5.19 10.77
CA PHE A 165 17.37 5.25 9.57
C PHE A 165 18.16 4.97 8.30
N ALA A 166 17.54 4.25 7.39
CA ALA A 166 18.01 4.11 6.03
C ALA A 166 18.26 5.49 5.37
N PRO A 167 19.14 5.55 4.35
CA PRO A 167 19.36 6.77 3.58
C PRO A 167 18.06 7.31 2.99
N ASN A 168 17.94 8.64 2.97
CA ASN A 168 16.78 9.34 2.42
C ASN A 168 15.46 9.13 3.24
N TYR A 169 14.37 9.55 2.66
CA TYR A 169 13.00 9.37 3.12
C TYR A 169 12.08 9.44 1.90
N ASN A 170 10.86 8.96 2.04
CA ASN A 170 9.83 9.12 1.03
C ASN A 170 8.86 10.21 1.48
N ASP A 171 8.54 11.14 0.58
CA ASP A 171 7.56 12.19 0.78
C ASP A 171 6.43 12.11 -0.25
N LYS A 172 5.23 12.47 0.17
CA LYS A 172 4.07 12.68 -0.69
C LYS A 172 3.46 14.03 -0.35
N LEU A 173 3.15 14.80 -1.38
CA LEU A 173 2.50 16.10 -1.23
C LEU A 173 0.98 15.95 -1.16
N LEU A 174 0.35 16.77 -0.34
CA LEU A 174 -1.11 16.91 -0.33
C LEU A 174 -1.52 17.81 -1.50
N LEU A 175 -2.18 17.23 -2.49
CA LEU A 175 -2.49 17.90 -3.75
C LEU A 175 -3.99 17.94 -4.08
N ARG A 176 -4.81 17.17 -3.36
CA ARG A 176 -6.23 16.97 -3.66
C ARG A 176 -7.07 17.12 -2.41
N GLU A 177 -8.28 17.61 -2.59
CA GLU A 177 -9.31 17.57 -1.57
C GLU A 177 -9.59 16.13 -1.12
N GLY A 178 -9.86 15.92 0.16
CA GLY A 178 -10.09 14.60 0.77
C GLY A 178 -8.83 13.73 0.97
N GLN A 179 -7.69 14.10 0.39
CA GLN A 179 -6.47 13.30 0.48
C GLN A 179 -5.93 13.23 1.93
N LEU A 180 -6.11 14.27 2.74
CA LEU A 180 -5.70 14.26 4.14
C LEU A 180 -6.46 13.22 4.94
N ASN A 181 -7.78 13.16 4.79
CA ASN A 181 -8.61 12.17 5.49
C ASN A 181 -8.20 10.74 5.12
N ASN A 182 -7.91 10.49 3.83
CA ASN A 182 -7.40 9.19 3.38
C ASN A 182 -6.03 8.86 4.00
N TRP A 183 -5.16 9.86 4.19
CA TRP A 183 -3.87 9.65 4.84
C TRP A 183 -4.02 9.36 6.33
N LEU A 184 -4.86 10.11 7.04
CA LEU A 184 -5.14 9.88 8.46
C LEU A 184 -5.69 8.47 8.67
N HIS A 185 -6.72 8.11 7.90
CA HIS A 185 -7.28 6.75 7.96
C HIS A 185 -6.23 5.66 7.66
N TYR A 186 -5.38 5.88 6.65
CA TYR A 186 -4.28 4.95 6.34
C TYR A 186 -3.29 4.81 7.50
N LEU A 187 -2.94 5.91 8.19
CA LEU A 187 -2.04 5.87 9.33
C LEU A 187 -2.66 5.09 10.49
N ASP A 188 -3.90 5.40 10.83
CA ASP A 188 -4.62 4.74 11.94
C ASP A 188 -4.80 3.23 11.70
N ASP A 189 -5.04 2.82 10.44
CA ASP A 189 -5.26 1.42 10.06
C ASP A 189 -3.95 0.59 9.94
N ASN A 190 -2.78 1.22 9.89
CA ASN A 190 -1.51 0.53 9.67
C ASN A 190 -1.20 -0.57 10.71
N PRO A 191 -1.40 -0.38 12.03
CA PRO A 191 -1.18 -1.44 13.01
C PRO A 191 -2.07 -2.67 12.76
N ARG A 192 -3.37 -2.46 12.50
CA ARG A 192 -4.32 -3.53 12.16
C ARG A 192 -3.87 -4.29 10.90
N ARG A 193 -3.50 -3.55 9.86
CA ARG A 193 -3.00 -4.15 8.61
C ARG A 193 -1.75 -4.99 8.81
N LEU A 194 -0.85 -4.57 9.70
CA LEU A 194 0.34 -5.33 10.04
C LEU A 194 -0.02 -6.59 10.86
N ALA A 195 -0.91 -6.46 11.84
CA ALA A 195 -1.37 -7.58 12.67
C ALA A 195 -2.03 -8.67 11.79
N ILE A 196 -2.97 -8.29 10.91
CA ILE A 196 -3.66 -9.21 10.01
C ILE A 196 -2.66 -9.91 9.07
N LYS A 197 -1.70 -9.17 8.49
CA LYS A 197 -0.68 -9.77 7.60
C LYS A 197 0.24 -10.75 8.30
N ARG A 198 0.49 -10.57 9.59
CA ARG A 198 1.26 -11.53 10.39
C ARG A 198 0.46 -12.78 10.71
N LEU A 199 -0.83 -12.61 10.96
CA LEU A 199 -1.75 -13.71 11.26
C LEU A 199 -2.05 -14.56 10.02
N HIS A 200 -2.23 -13.90 8.88
CA HIS A 200 -2.62 -14.52 7.60
C HIS A 200 -1.67 -14.11 6.47
N PRO A 201 -0.41 -14.56 6.47
CA PRO A 201 0.55 -14.19 5.44
C PRO A 201 0.14 -14.66 4.03
N ASP A 202 -0.56 -15.78 3.92
CA ASP A 202 -1.10 -16.38 2.71
C ASP A 202 -2.24 -15.57 2.08
N TYR A 203 -2.98 -14.79 2.87
CA TYR A 203 -4.10 -13.97 2.36
C TYR A 203 -3.64 -12.79 1.50
N PHE A 204 -2.37 -12.45 1.56
CA PHE A 204 -1.79 -11.32 0.83
C PHE A 204 -0.68 -11.75 -0.13
N THR A 205 -0.65 -13.01 -0.49
CA THR A 205 0.35 -13.53 -1.42
C THR A 205 0.25 -12.79 -2.75
N THR A 206 1.37 -12.21 -3.17
CA THR A 206 1.55 -11.72 -4.52
C THR A 206 2.38 -12.76 -5.26
N MET A 207 1.77 -13.40 -6.23
CA MET A 207 2.45 -14.34 -7.12
C MET A 207 2.65 -13.64 -8.46
N HIS A 208 3.88 -13.59 -8.92
CA HIS A 208 4.15 -12.95 -10.20
C HIS A 208 3.49 -13.69 -11.34
N TYR A 209 3.57 -15.03 -11.33
CA TYR A 209 2.94 -15.84 -12.36
C TYR A 209 2.41 -17.16 -11.81
N ARG A 210 1.20 -17.50 -12.21
CA ARG A 210 0.58 -18.82 -12.00
C ARG A 210 -0.25 -19.18 -13.23
N ASP A 211 -0.15 -20.42 -13.68
CA ASP A 211 -0.97 -20.90 -14.76
C ASP A 211 -2.39 -21.24 -14.25
N ILE A 212 -3.38 -20.75 -14.97
CA ILE A 212 -4.80 -21.05 -14.80
C ILE A 212 -5.27 -21.63 -16.14
N ALA A 213 -5.35 -22.93 -16.24
CA ALA A 213 -5.48 -23.65 -17.52
C ALA A 213 -4.40 -23.17 -18.51
N GLU A 214 -4.79 -22.68 -19.68
CA GLU A 214 -3.87 -22.13 -20.69
C GLU A 214 -3.39 -20.70 -20.42
N TRP A 215 -3.88 -20.05 -19.35
CA TRP A 215 -3.57 -18.64 -19.05
C TRP A 215 -2.42 -18.51 -18.08
N HIS A 216 -1.43 -17.70 -18.46
CA HIS A 216 -0.34 -17.30 -17.57
C HIS A 216 -0.69 -16.01 -16.86
N CYS A 217 -0.99 -16.07 -15.56
CA CYS A 217 -1.62 -14.98 -14.81
C CYS A 217 -0.79 -14.51 -13.63
N GLN A 218 -0.87 -13.19 -13.35
CA GLN A 218 -0.48 -12.62 -12.06
C GLN A 218 -1.66 -12.67 -11.09
N LEU A 219 -1.39 -13.02 -9.83
CA LEU A 219 -2.40 -13.13 -8.77
C LEU A 219 -2.04 -12.27 -7.58
N VAL A 220 -3.05 -11.65 -6.97
CA VAL A 220 -2.93 -10.93 -5.70
C VAL A 220 -4.14 -11.22 -4.82
N GLY A 221 -3.91 -11.64 -3.58
CA GLY A 221 -4.95 -11.94 -2.59
C GLY A 221 -5.10 -13.42 -2.32
N ASN A 222 -6.33 -13.86 -2.15
CA ASN A 222 -6.68 -15.19 -1.64
C ASN A 222 -6.66 -16.25 -2.77
N SER A 223 -5.49 -16.77 -3.10
CA SER A 223 -5.33 -17.73 -4.20
C SER A 223 -6.12 -19.02 -4.02
N PHE A 224 -6.42 -19.41 -2.78
CA PHE A 224 -7.24 -20.59 -2.46
C PHE A 224 -8.70 -20.48 -2.94
N LEU A 225 -9.17 -19.28 -3.31
CA LEU A 225 -10.49 -19.12 -3.92
C LEU A 225 -10.59 -19.87 -5.26
N LEU A 226 -9.48 -20.10 -5.95
CA LEU A 226 -9.48 -20.91 -7.17
C LEU A 226 -9.79 -22.38 -6.92
N ASP A 227 -9.69 -22.86 -5.69
CA ASP A 227 -9.93 -24.26 -5.33
C ASP A 227 -11.39 -24.53 -4.91
N ILE A 228 -12.25 -23.50 -4.87
CA ILE A 228 -13.66 -23.62 -4.51
C ILE A 228 -14.49 -23.87 -5.78
N PRO A 229 -15.27 -24.98 -5.86
CA PRO A 229 -15.92 -25.38 -7.12
C PRO A 229 -17.18 -24.55 -7.47
N ASP A 230 -17.91 -23.97 -6.48
CA ASP A 230 -19.12 -23.19 -6.74
C ASP A 230 -18.75 -21.76 -7.17
N MET A 231 -18.64 -21.58 -8.48
CA MET A 231 -18.30 -20.28 -9.08
C MET A 231 -19.31 -19.92 -10.18
N VAL A 232 -19.59 -18.63 -10.31
CA VAL A 232 -20.43 -18.09 -11.38
C VAL A 232 -19.74 -16.92 -12.10
N ALA A 233 -19.80 -16.95 -13.44
CA ALA A 233 -19.33 -15.85 -14.27
C ALA A 233 -20.33 -14.70 -14.27
N VAL A 234 -19.89 -13.51 -13.85
CA VAL A 234 -20.67 -12.27 -13.95
C VAL A 234 -20.22 -11.53 -15.21
N ILE A 235 -20.89 -11.82 -16.31
CA ILE A 235 -20.68 -11.22 -17.63
C ILE A 235 -22.03 -10.69 -18.13
N VAL A 236 -22.08 -9.40 -18.45
CA VAL A 236 -23.31 -8.75 -18.93
C VAL A 236 -23.19 -8.51 -20.44
N HIS A 237 -24.03 -9.17 -21.21
CA HIS A 237 -24.12 -8.93 -22.63
C HIS A 237 -24.89 -7.63 -22.93
N SER A 238 -24.46 -6.90 -23.96
CA SER A 238 -25.11 -5.65 -24.38
C SER A 238 -26.54 -5.82 -24.86
N ALA A 239 -26.94 -7.05 -25.21
CA ALA A 239 -28.29 -7.37 -25.66
C ALA A 239 -29.28 -7.63 -24.52
N TYR A 240 -28.85 -7.71 -23.24
CA TYR A 240 -29.76 -7.96 -22.13
C TYR A 240 -30.74 -6.80 -21.93
N THR A 241 -32.02 -7.12 -21.85
CA THR A 241 -33.05 -6.19 -21.35
C THR A 241 -32.84 -5.89 -19.85
N ASP A 242 -33.57 -4.92 -19.34
CA ASP A 242 -33.48 -4.57 -17.91
C ASP A 242 -34.04 -5.72 -17.03
N GLU A 243 -35.08 -6.41 -17.52
CA GLU A 243 -35.70 -7.56 -16.84
C GLU A 243 -34.72 -8.76 -16.81
N GLU A 244 -34.09 -9.08 -17.96
CA GLU A 244 -33.08 -10.13 -18.03
C GLU A 244 -31.90 -9.86 -17.12
N TYR A 245 -31.40 -8.62 -17.13
CA TYR A 245 -30.32 -8.21 -16.25
C TYR A 245 -30.72 -8.35 -14.77
N ALA A 246 -31.93 -7.94 -14.40
CA ALA A 246 -32.41 -8.06 -13.02
C ALA A 246 -32.51 -9.52 -12.57
N GLU A 247 -32.93 -10.42 -13.48
CA GLU A 247 -33.00 -11.86 -13.21
C GLU A 247 -31.60 -12.46 -13.03
N TYR A 248 -30.67 -12.21 -13.95
CA TYR A 248 -29.29 -12.66 -13.83
C TYR A 248 -28.59 -12.10 -12.58
N LYS A 249 -28.82 -10.82 -12.25
CA LYS A 249 -28.28 -10.22 -11.04
C LYS A 249 -28.73 -10.96 -9.79
N ARG A 250 -30.01 -11.32 -9.70
CA ARG A 250 -30.54 -12.13 -8.59
C ARG A 250 -29.84 -13.48 -8.48
N GLN A 251 -29.67 -14.17 -9.61
CA GLN A 251 -29.00 -15.49 -9.67
C GLN A 251 -27.52 -15.39 -9.26
N TRP A 252 -26.78 -14.40 -9.73
CA TRP A 252 -25.40 -14.17 -9.35
C TRP A 252 -25.27 -13.90 -7.85
N LEU A 253 -26.07 -13.01 -7.32
CA LEU A 253 -26.02 -12.68 -5.88
C LEU A 253 -26.46 -13.87 -5.00
N ALA A 254 -27.40 -14.68 -5.44
CA ALA A 254 -27.77 -15.91 -4.75
C ALA A 254 -26.62 -16.94 -4.72
N CYS A 255 -25.75 -16.97 -5.71
CA CYS A 255 -24.51 -17.75 -5.65
C CYS A 255 -23.61 -17.28 -4.50
N GLY A 256 -23.40 -15.96 -4.37
CA GLY A 256 -22.61 -15.40 -3.28
C GLY A 256 -23.22 -15.64 -1.91
N GLU A 257 -24.55 -15.55 -1.79
CA GLU A 257 -25.28 -15.77 -0.54
C GLU A 257 -25.11 -17.18 0.02
N ARG A 258 -25.08 -18.21 -0.85
CA ARG A 258 -24.80 -19.59 -0.43
C ARG A 258 -23.31 -19.92 -0.26
N GLY A 259 -22.43 -18.91 -0.35
CA GLY A 259 -20.98 -19.07 -0.16
C GLY A 259 -20.17 -19.38 -1.43
N GLY A 260 -20.82 -19.36 -2.60
CA GLY A 260 -20.14 -19.45 -3.89
C GLY A 260 -19.38 -18.18 -4.25
N ILE A 261 -18.67 -18.19 -5.36
CA ILE A 261 -17.78 -17.13 -5.80
C ILE A 261 -18.32 -16.46 -7.05
N LEU A 262 -18.36 -15.12 -7.04
CA LEU A 262 -18.64 -14.33 -8.22
C LEU A 262 -17.33 -13.99 -8.92
N VAL A 263 -17.22 -14.32 -10.20
CA VAL A 263 -16.02 -14.07 -11.03
C VAL A 263 -16.37 -13.08 -12.13
N SER A 264 -15.63 -11.96 -12.23
CA SER A 264 -15.90 -10.94 -13.24
C SER A 264 -14.66 -10.13 -13.61
N ALA A 265 -14.61 -9.64 -14.83
CA ALA A 265 -13.69 -8.60 -15.25
C ALA A 265 -14.20 -7.18 -14.93
N ALA A 266 -15.47 -7.05 -14.50
CA ALA A 266 -16.10 -5.80 -14.14
C ALA A 266 -15.91 -4.70 -15.21
N ILE A 267 -16.14 -5.03 -16.48
CA ILE A 267 -15.92 -4.15 -17.64
C ILE A 267 -17.06 -3.14 -17.73
N SER A 268 -18.29 -3.63 -17.81
CA SER A 268 -19.49 -2.80 -17.96
C SER A 268 -19.92 -2.15 -16.64
N THR A 269 -20.74 -1.10 -16.73
CA THR A 269 -21.31 -0.46 -15.54
C THR A 269 -22.16 -1.42 -14.72
N ARG A 270 -22.94 -2.29 -15.38
CA ARG A 270 -23.79 -3.30 -14.75
C ARG A 270 -22.98 -4.37 -14.02
N GLU A 271 -21.87 -4.85 -14.62
CA GLU A 271 -20.95 -5.78 -13.95
C GLU A 271 -20.32 -5.14 -12.72
N LYS A 272 -19.85 -3.89 -12.83
CA LYS A 272 -19.29 -3.13 -11.70
C LYS A 272 -20.29 -2.98 -10.56
N GLU A 273 -21.56 -2.77 -10.90
CA GLU A 273 -22.66 -2.68 -9.91
C GLU A 273 -22.80 -4.01 -9.15
N VAL A 274 -22.90 -5.13 -9.85
CA VAL A 274 -23.01 -6.46 -9.24
C VAL A 274 -21.82 -6.76 -8.34
N MET A 275 -20.60 -6.53 -8.84
CA MET A 275 -19.39 -6.83 -8.08
C MET A 275 -19.21 -5.93 -6.86
N ARG A 276 -19.64 -4.67 -6.93
CA ARG A 276 -19.68 -3.75 -5.78
C ARG A 276 -20.68 -4.22 -4.75
N GLU A 277 -21.88 -4.62 -5.18
CA GLU A 277 -22.89 -5.15 -4.28
C GLU A 277 -22.43 -6.45 -3.61
N ALA A 278 -21.80 -7.36 -4.35
CA ALA A 278 -21.19 -8.57 -3.80
C ALA A 278 -20.11 -8.26 -2.76
N MET A 279 -19.26 -7.28 -3.04
CA MET A 279 -18.23 -6.81 -2.10
C MET A 279 -18.86 -6.27 -0.80
N ASN A 280 -19.87 -5.41 -0.91
CA ASN A 280 -20.57 -4.81 0.23
C ASN A 280 -21.34 -5.84 1.08
N ARG A 281 -21.87 -6.90 0.46
CA ARG A 281 -22.53 -8.01 1.15
C ARG A 281 -21.55 -9.02 1.77
N GLY A 282 -20.25 -8.82 1.57
CA GLY A 282 -19.23 -9.71 2.10
C GLY A 282 -19.08 -11.04 1.34
N TYR A 283 -19.52 -11.12 0.10
CA TYR A 283 -19.40 -12.33 -0.71
C TYR A 283 -17.96 -12.54 -1.21
N ARG A 284 -17.64 -13.79 -1.55
CA ARG A 284 -16.36 -14.14 -2.16
C ARG A 284 -16.35 -13.76 -3.63
N ILE A 285 -15.29 -13.09 -4.05
CA ILE A 285 -15.16 -12.59 -5.42
C ILE A 285 -13.77 -12.84 -6.01
N ILE A 286 -13.74 -13.10 -7.31
CA ILE A 286 -12.52 -13.08 -8.12
C ILE A 286 -12.65 -11.96 -9.15
N LEU A 287 -11.74 -10.99 -9.10
CA LEU A 287 -11.70 -9.87 -10.05
C LEU A 287 -10.59 -10.10 -11.08
N VAL A 288 -10.98 -10.25 -12.34
CA VAL A 288 -10.04 -10.27 -13.47
C VAL A 288 -9.73 -8.82 -13.86
N ARG A 289 -8.45 -8.46 -13.85
CA ARG A 289 -7.99 -7.08 -14.01
C ARG A 289 -7.46 -6.83 -15.41
N GLU A 290 -7.76 -5.65 -15.96
CA GLU A 290 -7.29 -5.16 -17.26
C GLU A 290 -5.81 -4.75 -17.31
N ASN A 291 -5.14 -4.79 -16.18
CA ASN A 291 -3.73 -4.44 -16.04
C ASN A 291 -3.07 -5.35 -15.00
N GLY A 292 -1.81 -5.65 -15.20
CA GLY A 292 -1.01 -6.39 -14.25
C GLY A 292 -0.76 -5.62 -12.95
N PHE A 293 -0.07 -6.25 -12.02
CA PHE A 293 0.25 -5.68 -10.72
C PHE A 293 1.69 -5.16 -10.70
N SER A 294 1.87 -3.92 -10.24
CA SER A 294 3.22 -3.38 -10.04
C SER A 294 3.98 -4.20 -8.96
N PRO A 295 5.32 -4.23 -9.00
CA PRO A 295 6.11 -4.99 -8.02
C PRO A 295 5.85 -4.63 -6.55
N LEU A 296 5.33 -3.42 -6.30
CA LEU A 296 4.98 -2.92 -4.96
C LEU A 296 3.48 -2.85 -4.74
N TYR A 297 2.67 -3.47 -5.62
CA TYR A 297 1.22 -3.46 -5.46
C TYR A 297 0.81 -4.14 -4.16
N LYS A 298 -0.09 -3.51 -3.44
CA LYS A 298 -0.72 -4.04 -2.23
C LYS A 298 -2.20 -3.65 -2.23
N PRO A 299 -3.10 -4.57 -1.93
CA PRO A 299 -4.51 -4.22 -1.71
C PRO A 299 -4.65 -3.09 -0.71
N ALA A 300 -5.59 -2.18 -0.92
CA ALA A 300 -5.85 -1.04 -0.06
C ALA A 300 -7.36 -0.80 0.09
N GLY A 301 -7.79 -0.16 1.19
CA GLY A 301 -9.20 0.09 1.49
C GLY A 301 -10.01 -1.20 1.48
N GLU A 302 -11.19 -1.18 0.89
CA GLU A 302 -12.10 -2.33 0.78
C GLU A 302 -11.45 -3.60 0.21
N SER A 303 -10.51 -3.45 -0.74
CA SER A 303 -9.76 -4.60 -1.27
C SER A 303 -8.84 -5.22 -0.23
N PHE A 304 -8.27 -4.41 0.68
CA PHE A 304 -7.49 -4.95 1.79
C PHE A 304 -8.38 -5.72 2.76
N ASP A 305 -9.51 -5.13 3.14
CA ASP A 305 -10.46 -5.75 4.06
C ASP A 305 -11.01 -7.06 3.50
N ALA A 306 -11.41 -7.07 2.23
CA ALA A 306 -11.87 -8.29 1.56
C ALA A 306 -10.78 -9.37 1.47
N CYS A 307 -9.50 -9.01 1.24
CA CYS A 307 -8.40 -9.98 1.31
C CYS A 307 -8.19 -10.49 2.74
N SER A 308 -8.30 -9.62 3.76
CA SER A 308 -8.11 -10.01 5.17
C SER A 308 -9.19 -10.96 5.67
N ASP A 309 -10.37 -10.91 5.06
CA ASP A 309 -11.50 -11.81 5.35
C ASP A 309 -11.50 -13.09 4.48
N GLY A 310 -10.48 -13.28 3.65
CA GLY A 310 -10.41 -14.45 2.77
C GLY A 310 -11.40 -14.42 1.61
N ARG A 311 -11.80 -13.24 1.13
CA ARG A 311 -12.91 -13.06 0.19
C ARG A 311 -12.53 -12.48 -1.17
N LEU A 312 -11.26 -12.08 -1.39
CA LEU A 312 -10.86 -11.42 -2.63
C LEU A 312 -9.62 -12.05 -3.24
N LEU A 313 -9.75 -12.47 -4.50
CA LEU A 313 -8.64 -12.73 -5.38
C LEU A 313 -8.68 -11.76 -6.56
N GLN A 314 -7.56 -11.17 -6.92
CA GLN A 314 -7.37 -10.39 -8.12
C GLN A 314 -6.44 -11.14 -9.08
N VAL A 315 -6.83 -11.27 -10.33
CA VAL A 315 -6.12 -12.02 -11.37
C VAL A 315 -5.90 -11.10 -12.56
N SER A 316 -4.70 -11.11 -13.15
CA SER A 316 -4.45 -10.43 -14.42
C SER A 316 -3.69 -11.34 -15.39
N PRO A 317 -4.15 -11.47 -16.66
CA PRO A 317 -3.43 -12.20 -17.70
C PRO A 317 -2.32 -11.34 -18.35
N TRP A 318 -2.13 -10.10 -17.92
CA TRP A 318 -1.19 -9.17 -18.53
C TRP A 318 -0.16 -8.63 -17.54
N GLU A 319 0.97 -8.23 -18.09
CA GLU A 319 1.98 -7.53 -17.34
C GLU A 319 1.53 -6.10 -16.98
N TYR A 320 2.13 -5.59 -15.91
CA TYR A 320 1.86 -4.23 -15.46
C TYR A 320 2.37 -3.21 -16.46
N HIS A 321 1.51 -2.29 -16.84
CA HIS A 321 1.87 -1.09 -17.59
C HIS A 321 1.34 0.16 -16.90
N MET A 322 2.06 1.26 -17.08
CA MET A 322 1.80 2.52 -16.37
C MET A 322 0.95 3.49 -17.19
N GLN A 323 0.80 3.23 -18.48
CA GLN A 323 -0.03 4.05 -19.35
C GLN A 323 -1.51 3.76 -19.10
N ARG A 324 -2.29 4.81 -18.92
CA ARG A 324 -3.74 4.70 -18.91
C ARG A 324 -4.21 4.41 -20.33
N ARG A 325 -4.58 3.18 -20.60
CA ARG A 325 -5.09 2.75 -21.91
C ARG A 325 -6.58 2.46 -21.79
N THR A 326 -7.33 2.83 -22.81
CA THR A 326 -8.68 2.30 -23.01
C THR A 326 -8.53 0.87 -23.53
N ILE A 327 -9.18 -0.08 -22.87
CA ILE A 327 -9.13 -1.48 -23.31
C ILE A 327 -9.91 -1.63 -24.63
N SER A 328 -9.36 -2.42 -25.55
CA SER A 328 -10.01 -2.75 -26.81
C SER A 328 -11.14 -3.78 -26.61
N ARG A 329 -12.03 -3.87 -27.61
CA ARG A 329 -13.07 -4.92 -27.62
C ARG A 329 -12.46 -6.32 -27.54
N GLU A 330 -11.37 -6.56 -28.23
CA GLU A 330 -10.65 -7.84 -28.20
C GLU A 330 -10.13 -8.17 -26.80
N GLN A 331 -9.53 -7.19 -26.13
CA GLN A 331 -9.10 -7.33 -24.74
C GLN A 331 -10.27 -7.62 -23.80
N CYS A 332 -11.42 -6.98 -23.99
CA CYS A 332 -12.64 -7.29 -23.23
C CYS A 332 -13.07 -8.75 -23.41
N LEU A 333 -13.06 -9.24 -24.64
CA LEU A 333 -13.39 -10.64 -24.96
C LEU A 333 -12.39 -11.62 -24.32
N MET A 334 -11.10 -11.29 -24.33
CA MET A 334 -10.06 -12.09 -23.66
C MET A 334 -10.29 -12.17 -22.16
N LEU A 335 -10.60 -11.04 -21.50
CA LEU A 335 -10.91 -11.01 -20.07
C LEU A 335 -12.14 -11.87 -19.74
N ASN A 336 -13.20 -11.79 -20.56
CA ASN A 336 -14.39 -12.60 -20.37
C ASN A 336 -14.11 -14.11 -20.54
N ARG A 337 -13.26 -14.48 -21.52
CA ARG A 337 -12.81 -15.88 -21.66
C ARG A 337 -12.07 -16.37 -20.43
N LEU A 338 -11.18 -15.55 -19.85
CA LEU A 338 -10.51 -15.91 -18.60
C LEU A 338 -11.51 -16.06 -17.43
N VAL A 339 -12.52 -15.18 -17.34
CA VAL A 339 -13.62 -15.32 -16.37
C VAL A 339 -14.32 -16.67 -16.54
N GLU A 340 -14.68 -17.06 -17.76
CA GLU A 340 -15.30 -18.35 -18.07
C GLU A 340 -14.37 -19.51 -17.72
N THR A 341 -13.08 -19.44 -18.12
CA THR A 341 -12.09 -20.46 -17.80
C THR A 341 -12.00 -20.69 -16.29
N ILE A 342 -11.91 -19.62 -15.49
CA ILE A 342 -11.85 -19.72 -14.02
C ILE A 342 -13.09 -20.44 -13.48
N THR A 343 -14.29 -20.10 -13.96
CA THR A 343 -15.53 -20.71 -13.46
C THR A 343 -15.75 -22.16 -13.92
N GLN A 344 -14.94 -22.65 -14.86
CA GLN A 344 -14.99 -24.01 -15.39
C GLN A 344 -13.90 -24.92 -14.84
N LEU A 345 -12.95 -24.41 -14.04
CA LEU A 345 -11.82 -25.18 -13.51
C LEU A 345 -12.22 -26.51 -12.85
N HIS A 346 -13.38 -26.56 -12.23
CA HIS A 346 -13.89 -27.74 -11.50
C HIS A 346 -15.06 -28.44 -12.20
N LYS A 347 -15.45 -28.01 -13.41
CA LYS A 347 -16.60 -28.60 -14.13
C LYS A 347 -16.18 -29.69 -15.14
N THR A 348 -14.87 -29.92 -15.30
CA THR A 348 -14.30 -30.86 -16.28
C THR A 348 -13.82 -32.13 -15.56
N ILE A 349 -14.69 -32.74 -14.75
CA ILE A 349 -14.50 -34.10 -14.23
C ILE A 349 -15.75 -34.92 -14.51
#